data_875e90f7dd63570605ec01767dda1464
#
_entry.id   875e90f7dd63570605ec01767dda1464
#
_cell.length_a   1.000
_cell.length_b   1.000
_cell.length_c   1.000
_cell.angle_alpha   90.00
_cell.angle_beta   90.00
_cell.angle_gamma   90.00
#
_symmetry.space_group_name_H-M   'P 1'
#
loop_
_entity.id
_entity.type
_entity.pdbx_description
1 polymer ?
#
loop_
_entity_poly.entity_id
_entity_poly.type
_entity_poly.pdbx_seq_one_letter_code
_entity_poly.pdbx_strand_id
1 'polypeptide(L)'
;QAIYIDDIPDQENLLHGALVLSKCAYGKIKKIDFSRLKNLTFYTKTVTAKNIPGENEIGPIKNGEPILADDNITYYGQPVAVVLAKTFQEAQYASDLVKIEIEDWPLSMVNIITTACLIIHSLRSNLEVVSKQVQYTQ
;
A
#
# COMPACT_ATOMS: atom_id res chain seq x y z
N GLN A 1 -23.17 -13.86 -28.17
CA GLN A 1 -23.12 -12.66 -27.34
C GLN A 1 -22.07 -12.91 -26.25
N ALA A 2 -21.11 -11.98 -26.08
CA ALA A 2 -20.12 -12.11 -25.01
C ALA A 2 -20.79 -11.79 -23.67
N ILE A 3 -20.58 -12.65 -22.68
CA ILE A 3 -21.04 -12.43 -21.30
C ILE A 3 -19.82 -11.94 -20.52
N TYR A 4 -19.90 -10.74 -19.97
CA TYR A 4 -18.87 -10.19 -19.10
C TYR A 4 -19.15 -10.60 -17.65
N ILE A 5 -18.14 -10.46 -16.78
CA ILE A 5 -18.24 -10.91 -15.40
C ILE A 5 -19.36 -10.15 -14.64
N ASP A 6 -19.60 -8.90 -14.99
CA ASP A 6 -20.64 -8.05 -14.40
C ASP A 6 -22.06 -8.39 -14.88
N ASP A 7 -22.19 -9.19 -15.98
CA ASP A 7 -23.47 -9.67 -16.51
C ASP A 7 -23.89 -11.00 -15.85
N ILE A 8 -23.02 -11.61 -15.04
CA ILE A 8 -23.30 -12.88 -14.36
C ILE A 8 -24.15 -12.58 -13.13
N PRO A 9 -25.34 -13.21 -12.98
CA PRO A 9 -26.16 -13.03 -11.78
C PRO A 9 -25.41 -13.45 -10.53
N ASP A 10 -25.58 -12.70 -9.44
CA ASP A 10 -25.01 -13.03 -8.15
C ASP A 10 -25.45 -14.44 -7.74
N GLN A 11 -24.47 -15.26 -7.36
CA GLN A 11 -24.74 -16.62 -6.88
C GLN A 11 -25.23 -16.58 -5.43
N GLU A 12 -26.05 -17.56 -5.06
CA GLU A 12 -26.40 -17.77 -3.66
C GLU A 12 -25.12 -17.95 -2.83
N ASN A 13 -25.01 -17.21 -1.73
CA ASN A 13 -23.83 -17.18 -0.84
C ASN A 13 -22.59 -16.45 -1.40
N LEU A 14 -22.74 -15.59 -2.41
CA LEU A 14 -21.67 -14.69 -2.81
C LEU A 14 -21.25 -13.81 -1.63
N LEU A 15 -19.94 -13.66 -1.43
CA LEU A 15 -19.37 -12.73 -0.47
C LEU A 15 -18.66 -11.60 -1.21
N HIS A 16 -18.87 -10.38 -0.75
CA HIS A 16 -18.18 -9.21 -1.24
C HIS A 16 -16.97 -8.93 -0.37
N GLY A 17 -15.84 -8.62 -1.02
CA GLY A 17 -14.59 -8.29 -0.34
C GLY A 17 -14.26 -6.81 -0.45
N ALA A 18 -13.88 -6.19 0.66
CA ALA A 18 -13.30 -4.85 0.69
C ALA A 18 -11.87 -4.88 1.23
N LEU A 19 -10.99 -4.15 0.57
CA LEU A 19 -9.59 -4.05 0.95
C LEU A 19 -9.42 -3.11 2.15
N VAL A 20 -8.61 -3.53 3.11
CA VAL A 20 -8.09 -2.68 4.18
C VAL A 20 -6.74 -2.14 3.72
N LEU A 21 -6.69 -0.84 3.47
CA LEU A 21 -5.52 -0.18 2.90
C LEU A 21 -4.69 0.52 3.99
N SER A 22 -3.39 0.53 3.79
CA SER A 22 -2.46 1.28 4.63
C SER A 22 -2.70 2.80 4.49
N LYS A 23 -2.66 3.51 5.64
CA LYS A 23 -2.67 4.99 5.71
C LYS A 23 -1.27 5.57 5.94
N CYS A 24 -0.25 4.72 5.90
CA CYS A 24 1.14 5.08 6.06
C CYS A 24 1.90 4.71 4.77
N ALA A 25 2.91 5.50 4.39
CA ALA A 25 3.70 5.26 3.20
C ALA A 25 4.85 4.26 3.43
N TYR A 26 5.36 4.19 4.66
CA TYR A 26 6.44 3.29 5.01
C TYR A 26 6.46 3.02 6.51
N GLY A 27 6.56 1.74 6.90
CA GLY A 27 6.59 1.38 8.31
C GLY A 27 6.41 -0.11 8.54
N LYS A 28 6.52 -0.53 9.79
CA LYS A 28 6.32 -1.91 10.21
C LYS A 28 4.95 -2.09 10.86
N ILE A 29 4.22 -3.11 10.43
CA ILE A 29 2.93 -3.47 11.02
C ILE A 29 3.19 -4.10 12.39
N LYS A 30 2.72 -3.44 13.47
CA LYS A 30 2.78 -4.00 14.83
C LYS A 30 1.58 -4.90 15.10
N LYS A 31 0.40 -4.44 14.71
CA LYS A 31 -0.85 -5.14 14.99
C LYS A 31 -1.96 -4.70 14.05
N ILE A 32 -2.80 -5.64 13.68
CA ILE A 32 -4.06 -5.37 12.98
C ILE A 32 -5.19 -5.75 13.95
N ASP A 33 -6.02 -4.76 14.29
CA ASP A 33 -7.11 -4.93 15.26
C ASP A 33 -8.44 -5.09 14.54
N PHE A 34 -8.99 -6.29 14.63
CA PHE A 34 -10.30 -6.67 14.10
C PHE A 34 -11.40 -6.73 15.18
N SER A 35 -11.14 -6.28 16.41
CA SER A 35 -12.07 -6.45 17.53
C SER A 35 -13.42 -5.80 17.27
N ARG A 36 -13.46 -4.68 16.57
CA ARG A 36 -14.68 -3.97 16.20
C ARG A 36 -15.57 -4.75 15.23
N LEU A 37 -15.00 -5.63 14.42
CA LEU A 37 -15.72 -6.42 13.43
C LEU A 37 -16.53 -7.52 14.07
N LYS A 38 -16.10 -8.06 15.21
CA LYS A 38 -16.76 -9.17 15.91
C LYS A 38 -18.17 -8.81 16.38
N ASN A 39 -18.46 -7.53 16.55
CA ASN A 39 -19.77 -7.04 16.99
C ASN A 39 -20.75 -6.79 15.83
N LEU A 40 -20.28 -6.96 14.58
CA LEU A 40 -21.11 -6.76 13.39
C LEU A 40 -21.79 -8.06 12.98
N THR A 41 -23.11 -8.04 12.88
CA THR A 41 -23.90 -9.21 12.51
C THR A 41 -23.71 -9.68 11.08
N PHE A 42 -23.29 -8.79 10.20
CA PHE A 42 -23.04 -9.03 8.78
C PHE A 42 -21.57 -9.39 8.45
N TYR A 43 -20.67 -9.26 9.42
CA TYR A 43 -19.28 -9.64 9.27
C TYR A 43 -19.14 -11.16 9.12
N THR A 44 -18.45 -11.58 8.06
CA THR A 44 -18.23 -13.00 7.79
C THR A 44 -16.83 -13.44 8.17
N LYS A 45 -15.80 -12.83 7.55
CA LYS A 45 -14.41 -13.24 7.76
C LYS A 45 -13.45 -12.13 7.32
N THR A 46 -12.25 -12.15 7.87
CA THR A 46 -11.09 -11.41 7.35
C THR A 46 -10.05 -12.36 6.78
N VAL A 47 -9.37 -11.90 5.73
CA VAL A 47 -8.23 -12.57 5.12
C VAL A 47 -7.03 -11.66 5.25
N THR A 48 -5.93 -12.19 5.76
CA THR A 48 -4.63 -11.52 5.89
C THR A 48 -3.58 -12.28 5.09
N ALA A 49 -2.38 -11.76 4.96
CA ALA A 49 -1.27 -12.44 4.31
C ALA A 49 -1.09 -13.90 4.79
N LYS A 50 -1.28 -14.14 6.10
CA LYS A 50 -1.15 -15.48 6.73
C LYS A 50 -2.24 -16.49 6.31
N ASN A 51 -3.33 -16.02 5.72
CA ASN A 51 -4.44 -16.86 5.29
C ASN A 51 -4.34 -17.26 3.81
N ILE A 52 -3.35 -16.76 3.08
CA ILE A 52 -3.11 -17.07 1.68
C ILE A 52 -2.56 -18.50 1.59
N PRO A 53 -3.20 -19.43 0.87
CA PRO A 53 -2.79 -20.83 0.82
C PRO A 53 -1.56 -21.10 -0.04
N GLY A 54 -1.10 -20.12 -0.81
CA GLY A 54 0.07 -20.17 -1.68
C GLY A 54 1.12 -19.14 -1.31
N GLU A 55 1.94 -18.76 -2.28
CA GLU A 55 2.91 -17.66 -2.13
C GLU A 55 2.15 -16.32 -2.12
N ASN A 56 2.52 -15.45 -1.18
CA ASN A 56 1.95 -14.10 -1.05
C ASN A 56 2.68 -13.13 -2.01
N GLU A 57 2.71 -13.44 -3.30
CA GLU A 57 3.42 -12.67 -4.32
C GLU A 57 2.56 -12.47 -5.57
N ILE A 58 2.67 -11.30 -6.19
CA ILE A 58 2.04 -10.99 -7.48
C ILE A 58 3.13 -10.92 -8.55
N GLY A 59 2.91 -11.67 -9.63
CA GLY A 59 3.70 -11.53 -10.84
C GLY A 59 4.59 -12.73 -11.17
N PRO A 60 5.22 -12.71 -12.35
CA PRO A 60 6.03 -13.82 -12.87
C PRO A 60 7.45 -13.87 -12.29
N ILE A 61 7.86 -12.85 -11.55
CA ILE A 61 9.22 -12.71 -11.00
C ILE A 61 9.16 -13.03 -9.49
N LYS A 62 9.99 -13.98 -9.05
CA LYS A 62 10.16 -14.29 -7.62
C LYS A 62 10.71 -13.06 -6.88
N ASN A 63 10.23 -12.84 -5.65
CA ASN A 63 10.45 -11.64 -4.85
C ASN A 63 9.75 -10.40 -5.42
N GLY A 64 8.57 -10.59 -6.01
CA GLY A 64 7.69 -9.54 -6.47
C GLY A 64 6.98 -8.82 -5.34
N GLU A 65 5.97 -8.05 -5.71
CA GLU A 65 5.13 -7.33 -4.74
C GLU A 65 4.20 -8.31 -4.00
N PRO A 66 4.08 -8.20 -2.66
CA PRO A 66 3.15 -9.04 -1.91
C PRO A 66 1.69 -8.71 -2.25
N ILE A 67 0.85 -9.73 -2.33
CA ILE A 67 -0.61 -9.57 -2.52
C ILE A 67 -1.22 -8.79 -1.36
N LEU A 68 -0.85 -9.16 -0.12
CA LEU A 68 -1.21 -8.46 1.10
C LEU A 68 0.06 -8.23 1.93
N ALA A 69 0.22 -7.04 2.47
CA ALA A 69 1.34 -6.73 3.34
C ALA A 69 1.31 -7.63 4.59
N ASP A 70 2.44 -8.27 4.90
CA ASP A 70 2.58 -9.12 6.09
C ASP A 70 3.23 -8.34 7.25
N ASP A 71 4.50 -7.98 7.13
CA ASP A 71 5.24 -7.29 8.19
C ASP A 71 5.46 -5.80 7.90
N ASN A 72 5.69 -5.44 6.65
CA ASN A 72 6.10 -4.09 6.28
C ASN A 72 5.15 -3.45 5.28
N ILE A 73 4.94 -2.15 5.46
CA ILE A 73 4.30 -1.27 4.49
C ILE A 73 5.40 -0.59 3.68
N THR A 74 5.28 -0.61 2.36
CA THR A 74 6.26 -0.05 1.44
C THR A 74 5.73 1.13 0.64
N TYR A 75 4.40 1.31 0.57
CA TYR A 75 3.75 2.45 -0.08
C TYR A 75 2.38 2.77 0.56
N TYR A 76 1.94 4.00 0.37
CA TYR A 76 0.62 4.46 0.81
C TYR A 76 -0.49 3.77 0.02
N GLY A 77 -1.49 3.25 0.72
CA GLY A 77 -2.58 2.51 0.09
C GLY A 77 -2.28 1.04 -0.16
N GLN A 78 -1.17 0.50 0.36
CA GLN A 78 -0.85 -0.93 0.23
C GLN A 78 -1.92 -1.79 0.91
N PRO A 79 -2.45 -2.83 0.22
CA PRO A 79 -3.40 -3.76 0.81
C PRO A 79 -2.79 -4.55 1.97
N VAL A 80 -3.47 -4.58 3.12
CA VAL A 80 -3.03 -5.28 4.34
C VAL A 80 -3.93 -6.47 4.66
N ALA A 81 -5.23 -6.32 4.44
CA ALA A 81 -6.22 -7.36 4.69
C ALA A 81 -7.41 -7.19 3.75
N VAL A 82 -8.23 -8.23 3.66
CA VAL A 82 -9.54 -8.22 2.99
C VAL A 82 -10.61 -8.53 4.03
N VAL A 83 -11.67 -7.74 4.08
CA VAL A 83 -12.85 -8.00 4.90
C VAL A 83 -13.96 -8.53 4.00
N LEU A 84 -14.59 -9.62 4.41
CA LEU A 84 -15.67 -10.28 3.68
C LEU A 84 -17.01 -10.05 4.39
N ALA A 85 -18.02 -9.62 3.64
CA ALA A 85 -19.39 -9.45 4.10
C ALA A 85 -20.40 -9.89 3.03
N LYS A 86 -21.69 -9.87 3.37
CA LYS A 86 -22.76 -10.29 2.46
C LYS A 86 -23.04 -9.28 1.35
N THR A 87 -22.79 -8.01 1.60
CA THR A 87 -22.95 -6.93 0.61
C THR A 87 -21.67 -6.11 0.51
N PHE A 88 -21.49 -5.42 -0.62
CA PHE A 88 -20.33 -4.56 -0.85
C PHE A 88 -20.27 -3.40 0.16
N GLN A 89 -21.42 -2.76 0.46
CA GLN A 89 -21.47 -1.65 1.42
C GLN A 89 -21.10 -2.10 2.84
N GLU A 90 -21.55 -3.29 3.25
CA GLU A 90 -21.17 -3.87 4.55
C GLU A 90 -19.67 -4.19 4.62
N ALA A 91 -19.10 -4.75 3.55
CA ALA A 91 -17.68 -5.03 3.47
C ALA A 91 -16.85 -3.74 3.55
N GLN A 92 -17.26 -2.70 2.80
CA GLN A 92 -16.61 -1.39 2.82
C GLN A 92 -16.67 -0.75 4.21
N TYR A 93 -17.85 -0.70 4.82
CA TYR A 93 -18.01 -0.18 6.18
C TYR A 93 -17.15 -0.94 7.19
N ALA A 94 -17.12 -2.26 7.09
CA ALA A 94 -16.30 -3.09 7.97
C ALA A 94 -14.80 -2.86 7.75
N SER A 95 -14.34 -2.66 6.52
CA SER A 95 -12.94 -2.36 6.23
C SER A 95 -12.47 -1.05 6.87
N ASP A 96 -13.34 -0.03 6.92
CA ASP A 96 -13.04 1.27 7.54
C ASP A 96 -12.91 1.19 9.07
N LEU A 97 -13.52 0.18 9.71
CA LEU A 97 -13.44 -0.03 11.15
C LEU A 97 -12.15 -0.73 11.60
N VAL A 98 -11.42 -1.36 10.68
CA VAL A 98 -10.15 -2.03 10.99
C VAL A 98 -9.10 -0.98 11.36
N LYS A 99 -8.41 -1.22 12.47
CA LYS A 99 -7.28 -0.40 12.89
C LYS A 99 -5.97 -1.14 12.64
N ILE A 100 -5.04 -0.47 11.98
CA ILE A 100 -3.69 -0.95 11.77
C ILE A 100 -2.77 -0.10 12.65
N GLU A 101 -2.07 -0.73 13.58
CA GLU A 101 -1.02 -0.11 14.37
C GLU A 101 0.30 -0.30 13.62
N ILE A 102 0.88 0.81 13.17
CA ILE A 102 2.10 0.83 12.38
C ILE A 102 3.16 1.54 13.20
N GLU A 103 4.36 1.00 13.23
CA GLU A 103 5.55 1.72 13.63
C GLU A 103 6.06 2.50 12.43
N ASP A 104 5.75 3.79 12.43
CA ASP A 104 6.23 4.69 11.39
C ASP A 104 7.76 4.77 11.48
N TRP A 105 8.42 4.38 10.41
CA TRP A 105 9.80 4.74 10.24
C TRP A 105 9.83 6.12 9.58
N PRO A 106 10.42 7.13 10.24
CA PRO A 106 10.52 8.44 9.64
C PRO A 106 11.34 8.28 8.37
N LEU A 107 10.67 8.15 7.24
CA LEU A 107 11.26 8.51 5.96
C LEU A 107 11.60 9.97 6.12
N SER A 108 12.86 10.25 6.37
CA SER A 108 13.36 11.59 6.41
C SER A 108 13.27 12.16 4.98
N MET A 109 12.05 12.50 4.57
CA MET A 109 11.80 13.26 3.35
C MET A 109 12.66 14.53 3.34
N VAL A 110 12.93 15.06 4.54
CA VAL A 110 13.87 16.15 4.77
C VAL A 110 15.26 15.78 4.28
N ASN A 111 15.76 14.57 4.56
CA ASN A 111 17.09 14.16 4.10
C ASN A 111 17.15 13.97 2.57
N ILE A 112 16.08 13.46 1.96
CA ILE A 112 16.03 13.31 0.50
C ILE A 112 16.00 14.68 -0.18
N ILE A 113 15.16 15.59 0.29
CA ILE A 113 15.05 16.95 -0.26
C ILE A 113 16.36 17.72 -0.01
N THR A 114 16.94 17.62 1.19
CA THR A 114 18.20 18.29 1.53
C THR A 114 19.36 17.73 0.70
N THR A 115 19.44 16.41 0.53
CA THR A 115 20.48 15.78 -0.30
C THR A 115 20.32 16.16 -1.78
N ALA A 116 19.10 16.14 -2.31
CA ALA A 116 18.84 16.56 -3.68
C ALA A 116 19.18 18.06 -3.88
N CYS A 117 18.83 18.91 -2.93
CA CYS A 117 19.14 20.34 -2.95
C CYS A 117 20.66 20.60 -2.90
N LEU A 118 21.40 19.84 -2.07
CA LEU A 118 22.86 19.92 -2.00
C LEU A 118 23.52 19.46 -3.30
N ILE A 119 23.03 18.41 -3.93
CA ILE A 119 23.53 17.93 -5.22
C ILE A 119 23.30 18.98 -6.31
N ILE A 120 22.09 19.56 -6.38
CA ILE A 120 21.76 20.60 -7.35
C ILE A 120 22.62 21.84 -7.13
N HIS A 121 22.83 22.26 -5.88
CA HIS A 121 23.68 23.39 -5.55
C HIS A 121 25.15 23.14 -5.94
N SER A 122 25.66 21.94 -5.68
CA SER A 122 27.02 21.53 -6.07
C SER A 122 27.20 21.49 -7.59
N LEU A 123 26.21 20.98 -8.32
CA LEU A 123 26.24 21.00 -9.79
C LEU A 123 26.21 22.43 -10.36
N ARG A 124 25.40 23.32 -9.77
CA ARG A 124 25.32 24.73 -10.19
C ARG A 124 26.62 25.48 -9.96
N SER A 125 27.25 25.28 -8.80
CA SER A 125 28.56 25.93 -8.51
C SER A 125 29.66 25.44 -9.47
N ASN A 126 29.68 24.17 -9.83
CA ASN A 126 30.63 23.63 -10.80
C ASN A 126 30.38 24.17 -12.21
N LEU A 127 29.14 24.38 -12.62
CA LEU A 127 28.78 24.99 -13.90
C LEU A 127 29.21 26.47 -13.98
N GLU A 128 29.08 27.20 -12.87
CA GLU A 128 29.54 28.60 -12.80
C GLU A 128 31.09 28.72 -12.90
N VAL A 129 31.82 27.77 -12.29
CA VAL A 129 33.27 27.69 -12.40
C VAL A 129 33.70 27.41 -13.84
N VAL A 130 33.07 26.43 -14.49
CA VAL A 130 33.36 26.09 -15.90
C VAL A 130 33.02 27.22 -16.82
N SER A 131 31.90 27.92 -16.63
CA SER A 131 31.53 29.07 -17.47
C SER A 131 32.52 30.25 -17.36
N LYS A 132 33.04 30.52 -16.16
CA LYS A 132 34.10 31.53 -15.95
C LYS A 132 35.42 31.10 -16.61
N GLN A 133 35.77 29.82 -16.55
CA GLN A 133 37.03 29.33 -17.16
C GLN A 133 37.00 29.45 -18.69
N VAL A 134 35.84 29.28 -19.32
CA VAL A 134 35.66 29.46 -20.76
C VAL A 134 35.80 30.93 -21.18
N GLN A 135 35.39 31.88 -20.34
CA GLN A 135 35.53 33.32 -20.63
C GLN A 135 36.96 33.85 -20.54
N TYR A 136 37.86 33.16 -19.83
CA TYR A 136 39.28 33.56 -19.73
C TYR A 136 40.19 32.97 -20.83
N THR A 137 39.63 32.15 -21.73
CA THR A 137 40.37 31.46 -22.80
C THR A 137 40.08 32.05 -24.20
N GLN A 138 39.35 33.19 -24.29
CA GLN A 138 39.16 34.00 -25.48
C GLN A 138 39.94 35.31 -25.34
#